data_d2adf4a0c22f82394c8b6e130e37b85d
#
_entry.id   d2adf4a0c22f82394c8b6e130e37b85d
#
_cell.length_a   1.000
_cell.length_b   1.000
_cell.length_c   1.000
_cell.angle_alpha   90.00
_cell.angle_beta   90.00
_cell.angle_gamma   90.00
#
_symmetry.space_group_name_H-M   'P 1'
#
loop_
_entity.id
_entity.type
_entity.pdbx_description
1 polymer ?
#
loop_
_entity_poly.entity_id
_entity_poly.type
_entity_poly.pdbx_seq_one_letter_code
_entity_poly.pdbx_strand_id
1 'polypeptide(L)' 'SGNERKNELRADRFAHSISHDEGLKNALYLLQKMSLGENMRFIDRMQQNHPRISKRIEKLEELQEQEQ' A
#
# COMPACT_ATOMS: atom_id res chain seq x y z
N SER A 1 11.85 -14.47 9.05
CA SER A 1 11.02 -15.62 8.69
C SER A 1 10.58 -15.54 7.22
N GLY A 2 10.17 -16.68 6.66
CA GLY A 2 9.68 -16.75 5.29
C GLY A 2 8.46 -15.87 5.01
N ASN A 3 7.61 -15.70 6.03
CA ASN A 3 6.41 -14.88 5.90
C ASN A 3 6.74 -13.39 5.84
N GLU A 4 7.70 -12.93 6.62
CA GLU A 4 8.16 -11.54 6.57
C GLU A 4 8.76 -11.19 5.23
N ARG A 5 9.60 -12.06 4.70
CA ARG A 5 10.23 -11.88 3.39
C ARG A 5 9.19 -11.83 2.27
N LYS A 6 8.19 -12.69 2.35
CA LYS A 6 7.07 -12.73 1.40
C LYS A 6 6.29 -11.43 1.42
N ASN A 7 6.03 -10.88 2.61
CA ASN A 7 5.32 -9.62 2.79
C ASN A 7 6.14 -8.45 2.26
N GLU A 8 7.45 -8.47 2.46
CA GLU A 8 8.35 -7.46 1.92
C GLU A 8 8.33 -7.44 0.39
N LEU A 9 8.42 -8.61 -0.24
CA LEU A 9 8.36 -8.73 -1.69
C LEU A 9 7.02 -8.27 -2.26
N ARG A 10 5.93 -8.57 -1.56
CA ARG A 10 4.59 -8.10 -1.94
C ARG A 10 4.51 -6.58 -1.89
N ALA A 11 5.02 -5.97 -0.83
CA ALA A 11 5.03 -4.52 -0.69
C ALA A 11 5.83 -3.86 -1.81
N ASP A 12 6.99 -4.42 -2.14
CA ASP A 12 7.85 -3.88 -3.18
C ASP A 12 7.22 -4.01 -4.57
N ARG A 13 6.60 -5.15 -4.88
CA ARG A 13 5.88 -5.35 -6.14
C ARG A 13 4.69 -4.42 -6.27
N PHE A 14 3.99 -4.23 -5.17
CA PHE A 14 2.85 -3.33 -5.10
C PHE A 14 3.27 -1.89 -5.36
N ALA A 15 4.36 -1.46 -4.73
CA ALA A 15 4.95 -0.14 -4.95
C ALA A 15 5.33 0.07 -6.41
N HIS A 16 5.93 -0.94 -7.02
CA HIS A 16 6.30 -0.91 -8.43
C HIS A 16 5.06 -0.73 -9.33
N SER A 17 4.00 -1.47 -9.06
CA SER A 17 2.74 -1.38 -9.82
C SER A 17 2.12 0.01 -9.69
N ILE A 18 2.10 0.58 -8.49
CA ILE A 18 1.55 1.90 -8.24
C ILE A 18 2.35 2.98 -8.96
N SER A 19 3.68 2.87 -8.99
CA SER A 19 4.54 3.86 -9.65
C SER A 19 4.29 3.96 -11.15
N HIS A 20 3.68 2.92 -11.75
CA HIS A 20 3.34 2.88 -13.16
C HIS A 20 1.87 3.25 -13.44
N ASP A 21 1.19 3.84 -12.48
CA ASP A 21 -0.20 4.33 -12.54
C ASP A 21 -1.29 3.27 -12.73
N GLU A 22 -0.93 2.04 -13.08
CA GLU A 22 -1.92 0.97 -13.29
C GLU A 22 -2.52 0.44 -12.00
N GLY A 23 -1.82 0.64 -10.88
CA GLY A 23 -2.20 0.05 -9.59
C GLY A 23 -2.92 0.98 -8.62
N LEU A 24 -3.07 2.28 -8.93
CA LEU A 24 -3.61 3.24 -7.95
C LEU A 24 -5.03 2.91 -7.49
N LYS A 25 -5.90 2.54 -8.42
CA LYS A 25 -7.27 2.15 -8.09
C LYS A 25 -7.32 0.83 -7.32
N ASN A 26 -6.42 -0.09 -7.67
CA ASN A 26 -6.33 -1.39 -7.02
C ASN A 26 -5.67 -1.32 -5.65
N ALA A 27 -4.87 -0.28 -5.40
CA ALA A 27 -4.16 -0.09 -4.15
C ALA A 27 -5.12 -0.04 -2.95
N LEU A 28 -6.12 0.81 -3.04
CA LEU A 28 -7.11 0.97 -1.96
C LEU A 28 -7.93 -0.30 -1.77
N TYR A 29 -8.28 -0.95 -2.86
CA TYR A 29 -9.02 -2.21 -2.84
C TYR A 29 -8.23 -3.31 -2.13
N LEU A 30 -6.93 -3.43 -2.43
CA LEU A 30 -6.06 -4.40 -1.80
C LEU A 30 -5.86 -4.12 -0.32
N LEU A 31 -5.71 -2.85 0.05
CA LEU A 31 -5.60 -2.44 1.45
C LEU A 31 -6.85 -2.81 2.24
N GLN A 32 -8.02 -2.67 1.65
CA GLN A 32 -9.27 -3.03 2.29
C GLN A 32 -9.42 -4.53 2.53
N LYS A 33 -8.77 -5.35 1.72
CA LYS A 33 -8.79 -6.81 1.86
C LYS A 33 -7.84 -7.36 2.91
N MET A 34 -6.89 -6.55 3.34
CA MET A 34 -5.91 -6.97 4.33
C MET A 34 -6.51 -6.91 5.73
N SER A 35 -6.08 -7.82 6.62
CA SER A 35 -6.38 -7.70 8.04
C SER A 35 -5.73 -6.43 8.58
N LEU A 36 -6.19 -5.95 9.73
CA LEU A 36 -5.64 -4.74 10.35
C LEU A 36 -4.13 -4.86 10.59
N GLY A 37 -3.68 -5.99 11.11
CA GLY A 37 -2.26 -6.23 11.37
C GLY A 37 -1.42 -6.26 10.10
N GLU A 38 -1.91 -6.91 9.05
CA GLU A 38 -1.23 -6.92 7.75
C GLU A 38 -1.15 -5.53 7.16
N ASN A 39 -2.24 -4.77 7.25
CA ASN A 39 -2.33 -3.41 6.74
C ASN A 39 -1.31 -2.51 7.44
N MET A 40 -1.21 -2.58 8.76
CA MET A 40 -0.27 -1.77 9.53
C MET A 40 1.18 -2.09 9.16
N ARG A 41 1.53 -3.36 9.05
CA ARG A 41 2.89 -3.78 8.66
C ARG A 41 3.21 -3.35 7.23
N PHE A 42 2.25 -3.46 6.34
CA PHE A 42 2.39 -3.05 4.95
C PHE A 42 2.63 -1.54 4.84
N ILE A 43 1.83 -0.74 5.53
CA ILE A 43 1.96 0.72 5.55
C ILE A 43 3.32 1.14 6.11
N ASP A 44 3.75 0.53 7.22
CA ASP A 44 5.07 0.80 7.79
C ASP A 44 6.19 0.53 6.78
N ARG A 45 6.12 -0.60 6.10
CA ARG A 45 7.10 -0.97 5.08
C ARG A 45 7.13 0.02 3.93
N MET A 46 5.95 0.44 3.48
CA MET A 46 5.83 1.42 2.41
C MET A 46 6.40 2.78 2.81
N GLN A 47 6.15 3.22 4.03
CA GLN A 47 6.68 4.49 4.53
C GLN A 47 8.21 4.47 4.62
N GLN A 48 8.79 3.34 5.01
CA GLN A 48 10.23 3.19 5.15
C GLN A 48 10.95 3.13 3.81
N ASN A 49 10.41 2.39 2.84
CA ASN A 49 11.13 2.09 1.60
C ASN A 49 10.61 2.85 0.39
N HIS A 50 9.36 3.29 0.43
CA HIS A 50 8.70 3.96 -0.69
C HIS A 50 7.89 5.16 -0.20
N PRO A 51 8.54 6.18 0.39
CA PRO A 51 7.83 7.30 1.03
C PRO A 51 6.95 8.10 0.07
N ARG A 52 7.37 8.28 -1.18
CA ARG A 52 6.58 9.02 -2.17
C ARG A 52 5.28 8.28 -2.51
N ILE A 53 5.38 6.98 -2.70
CA ILE A 53 4.24 6.13 -3.02
C ILE A 53 3.29 6.07 -1.82
N SER A 54 3.85 5.96 -0.61
CA SER A 54 3.08 5.97 0.62
C SER A 54 2.24 7.24 0.74
N LYS A 55 2.80 8.39 0.42
CA LYS A 55 2.07 9.68 0.43
C LYS A 55 0.96 9.72 -0.61
N ARG A 56 1.17 9.15 -1.78
CA ARG A 56 0.15 9.08 -2.82
C ARG A 56 -1.04 8.24 -2.38
N ILE A 57 -0.78 7.10 -1.75
CA ILE A 57 -1.83 6.22 -1.21
C ILE A 57 -2.61 6.96 -0.12
N GLU A 58 -1.92 7.59 0.79
CA GLU A 58 -2.54 8.37 1.87
C GLU A 58 -3.47 9.45 1.33
N LYS A 59 -3.02 10.15 0.31
CA LYS A 59 -3.82 11.20 -0.34
C LYS A 59 -5.06 10.63 -1.02
N LEU A 60 -4.96 9.47 -1.65
CA LEU A 60 -6.11 8.79 -2.24
C LEU A 60 -7.14 8.38 -1.19
N GLU A 61 -6.69 7.90 -0.06
CA GLU A 61 -7.58 7.54 1.06
C GLU A 61 -8.33 8.78 1.56
N GLU A 62 -7.64 9.90 1.71
CA GLU A 62 -8.25 11.16 2.12
C GLU A 62 -9.33 11.61 1.13
N LEU A 63 -9.04 11.51 -0.16
CA LEU A 63 -10.00 11.88 -1.21
C LEU A 63 -11.24 10.99 -1.19
N GLN A 64 -11.06 9.69 -0.94
CA GLN A 64 -12.18 8.76 -0.80
C GLN A 64 -13.05 9.10 0.40
N GLU A 65 -12.45 9.45 1.52
CA GLU A 65 -13.19 9.85 2.72
C GLU A 65 -14.02 11.11 2.48
N GLN A 66 -13.50 12.05 1.69
CA GLN A 66 -14.22 13.29 1.35
C GLN A 66 -15.41 13.04 0.43
N GLU A 67 -15.38 12.01 -0.38
CA GLU A 67 -16.47 11.66 -1.29
C GLU A 67 -17.63 10.94 -0.59
N GLN A 68 -17.39 10.44 0.61
CA GLN A 68 -18.43 9.83 1.43
C GLN A 68 -19.15 10.85 2.29
#